data_6ec6ec681f6fcf5ab341129870b8dbd5
#
_entry.id   6ec6ec681f6fcf5ab341129870b8dbd5
#
_cell.length_a   1.000
_cell.length_b   1.000
_cell.length_c   1.000
_cell.angle_alpha   90.00
_cell.angle_beta   90.00
_cell.angle_gamma   90.00
#
_symmetry.space_group_name_H-M   'P 1'
#
loop_
_entity.id
_entity.type
_entity.pdbx_description
1 polymer ?
#
loop_
_entity_poly.entity_id
_entity_poly.type
_entity_poly.pdbx_seq_one_letter_code
_entity_poly.pdbx_strand_id
1 'polypeptide(L)'
;MKRMITLFLLLSFVLGIAGCSKSVKEEETPTMADPINDNFRTFYQVFVGSFSDSNGDGIGDLRGIINRFDYLNDGNMLSQTSLGVQGIWLSPIFSSPSYHKYDASDYYKLDWRFGTEEDLKELIALCKARNVKLILDLAINHTSSQHPWFQQFKEARMNGDAENPYYDFYSCVTTAEKKNGISYQKIAGVDCWFECNFSGDMPELNFDNPEVRQETLNIAKYYLDLGVDGFRFDAVKYIYFGDTAQSVDFWEWYMAQLRAIKPDIYCVGECWSGDNEILEYYTAMNCFNFATSQAEGIMASAAKGNSITKYTNYITNLQSKVAGKNPDSMLMPFLSNHDMDRIAGAFVTENYMKMAANLYLLSPGSPVIYYGEEIGIRGSRGGANTDANRRLAMLWGDDDLIRDPVGSTYPQKNQITTTVADQLEDENSLLRYYCKLLTIRHKYPAIARGEYTALSSGKNFGGFSIQYEGETIGVLHNNSGEELSCDLSSLSGGNFTQILEYIGVGAARLEGTTLILGPQTSVIVK
;
A
#
# COMPACT_ATOMS: atom_id res chain seq x y z
N MET A 1 -34.44 -0.39 71.66
CA MET A 1 -34.84 -1.77 71.95
C MET A 1 -34.08 -2.65 70.94
N LYS A 2 -33.04 -3.26 71.38
CA LYS A 2 -32.86 -4.71 71.66
C LYS A 2 -33.32 -5.57 70.45
N ARG A 3 -32.37 -6.20 69.70
CA ARG A 3 -31.94 -7.61 69.86
C ARG A 3 -31.49 -8.14 68.50
N MET A 4 -30.74 -9.11 68.28
CA MET A 4 -29.93 -10.10 69.02
C MET A 4 -29.14 -10.90 67.96
N ILE A 5 -27.92 -11.18 68.28
CA ILE A 5 -26.97 -11.99 67.54
C ILE A 5 -27.40 -13.45 67.68
N THR A 6 -27.37 -14.23 66.61
CA THR A 6 -27.34 -15.71 66.67
C THR A 6 -26.22 -16.25 65.78
N LEU A 7 -25.25 -16.81 66.48
CA LEU A 7 -24.09 -17.54 65.98
C LEU A 7 -24.50 -18.98 65.68
N PHE A 8 -24.19 -19.51 64.47
CA PHE A 8 -24.26 -20.94 64.22
C PHE A 8 -22.86 -21.42 63.76
N LEU A 9 -22.23 -22.21 64.64
CA LEU A 9 -21.12 -23.06 64.34
C LEU A 9 -21.63 -24.29 63.55
N LEU A 10 -20.95 -24.64 62.46
CA LEU A 10 -21.05 -25.94 61.83
C LEU A 10 -19.65 -26.53 61.64
N LEU A 11 -19.53 -27.71 62.18
CA LEU A 11 -18.36 -28.56 62.24
C LEU A 11 -17.97 -29.04 60.82
N SER A 12 -16.70 -29.02 60.54
CA SER A 12 -16.03 -29.54 59.36
C SER A 12 -15.93 -31.06 59.39
N PHE A 13 -16.34 -31.73 58.33
CA PHE A 13 -15.95 -33.11 58.06
C PHE A 13 -14.98 -33.10 56.87
N VAL A 14 -13.73 -33.44 57.11
CA VAL A 14 -12.69 -33.61 56.08
C VAL A 14 -12.79 -35.05 55.57
N LEU A 15 -13.18 -35.20 54.30
CA LEU A 15 -12.95 -36.42 53.54
C LEU A 15 -11.98 -36.12 52.42
N GLY A 16 -10.78 -36.64 52.56
CA GLY A 16 -9.75 -36.58 51.54
C GLY A 16 -10.13 -37.42 50.32
N ILE A 17 -10.23 -36.79 49.18
CA ILE A 17 -10.23 -37.46 47.89
C ILE A 17 -8.95 -36.99 47.18
N ALA A 18 -8.00 -37.91 47.02
CA ALA A 18 -6.86 -37.74 46.16
C ALA A 18 -7.35 -37.74 44.69
N GLY A 19 -7.59 -36.55 44.15
CA GLY A 19 -7.89 -36.35 42.73
C GLY A 19 -6.62 -35.87 42.03
N CYS A 20 -6.13 -36.62 41.04
CA CYS A 20 -5.12 -36.19 40.09
C CYS A 20 -5.53 -34.87 39.47
N SER A 21 -4.91 -33.76 39.83
CA SER A 21 -5.01 -32.51 39.10
C SER A 21 -4.17 -32.63 37.82
N LYS A 22 -4.81 -32.93 36.69
CA LYS A 22 -4.26 -32.53 35.42
C LYS A 22 -4.21 -31.00 35.45
N SER A 23 -2.98 -30.43 35.46
CA SER A 23 -2.79 -29.01 35.19
C SER A 23 -3.37 -28.72 33.81
N VAL A 24 -4.51 -28.07 33.76
CA VAL A 24 -4.97 -27.36 32.58
C VAL A 24 -3.91 -26.27 32.39
N LYS A 25 -3.08 -26.39 31.37
CA LYS A 25 -2.29 -25.24 30.91
C LYS A 25 -3.33 -24.17 30.58
N GLU A 26 -3.32 -23.07 31.30
CA GLU A 26 -3.95 -21.83 30.84
C GLU A 26 -3.36 -21.57 29.43
N GLU A 27 -4.21 -21.59 28.41
CA GLU A 27 -3.87 -21.02 27.13
C GLU A 27 -3.52 -19.56 27.42
N GLU A 28 -2.26 -19.21 27.24
CA GLU A 28 -1.85 -17.82 27.26
C GLU A 28 -2.68 -17.09 26.20
N THR A 29 -3.59 -16.26 26.68
CA THR A 29 -4.31 -15.33 25.82
C THR A 29 -3.25 -14.52 25.06
N PRO A 30 -3.22 -14.51 23.73
CA PRO A 30 -2.22 -13.74 23.01
C PRO A 30 -2.28 -12.30 23.48
N THR A 31 -1.21 -11.83 24.11
CA THR A 31 -1.08 -10.41 24.43
C THR A 31 -1.10 -9.66 23.09
N MET A 32 -1.98 -8.68 22.95
CA MET A 32 -1.95 -7.77 21.80
C MET A 32 -0.52 -7.27 21.65
N ALA A 33 0.05 -7.42 20.46
CA ALA A 33 1.30 -6.76 20.14
C ALA A 33 1.18 -5.27 20.47
N ASP A 34 2.24 -4.69 21.06
CA ASP A 34 2.25 -3.27 21.38
C ASP A 34 1.88 -2.43 20.17
N PRO A 35 1.16 -1.32 20.35
CA PRO A 35 0.77 -0.46 19.24
C PRO A 35 1.99 -0.10 18.40
N ILE A 36 1.88 -0.26 17.09
CA ILE A 36 2.95 0.12 16.16
C ILE A 36 3.20 1.62 16.28
N ASN A 37 4.43 2.00 16.59
CA ASN A 37 4.85 3.39 16.73
C ASN A 37 5.94 3.80 15.72
N ASP A 38 6.19 2.97 14.73
CA ASP A 38 7.12 3.19 13.62
C ASP A 38 6.42 3.29 12.25
N ASN A 39 7.20 3.28 11.18
CA ASN A 39 6.73 3.41 9.81
C ASN A 39 6.58 2.06 9.07
N PHE A 40 6.84 0.91 9.71
CA PHE A 40 6.64 -0.42 9.12
C PHE A 40 5.17 -0.83 9.17
N ARG A 41 4.38 -0.35 8.21
CA ARG A 41 2.91 -0.48 8.21
C ARG A 41 2.42 -1.13 6.93
N THR A 42 1.33 -1.87 7.02
CA THR A 42 0.60 -2.31 5.83
C THR A 42 -0.36 -1.23 5.39
N PHE A 43 -0.18 -0.73 4.17
CA PHE A 43 -1.04 0.30 3.58
C PHE A 43 -2.15 -0.30 2.72
N TYR A 44 -3.26 0.42 2.66
CA TYR A 44 -4.35 0.15 1.74
C TYR A 44 -4.57 1.39 0.85
N GLN A 45 -4.42 1.20 -0.45
CA GLN A 45 -4.66 2.25 -1.43
C GLN A 45 -6.14 2.33 -1.76
N VAL A 46 -6.75 3.48 -1.49
CA VAL A 46 -8.13 3.80 -1.83
C VAL A 46 -8.18 4.70 -3.06
N PHE A 47 -8.82 4.25 -4.14
CA PHE A 47 -9.24 5.15 -5.22
C PHE A 47 -10.60 5.74 -4.83
N VAL A 48 -10.58 6.98 -4.30
CA VAL A 48 -11.69 7.57 -3.55
C VAL A 48 -13.01 7.51 -4.31
N GLY A 49 -13.00 7.92 -5.59
CA GLY A 49 -14.22 7.96 -6.42
C GLY A 49 -14.86 6.60 -6.74
N SER A 50 -14.19 5.47 -6.39
CA SER A 50 -14.67 4.12 -6.67
C SER A 50 -14.76 3.22 -5.42
N PHE A 51 -14.61 3.78 -4.22
CA PHE A 51 -14.56 2.97 -3.00
C PHE A 51 -15.93 2.81 -2.35
N SER A 52 -16.58 3.90 -1.91
CA SER A 52 -17.91 3.85 -1.26
C SER A 52 -18.62 5.20 -1.41
N ASP A 53 -19.88 5.17 -1.83
CA ASP A 53 -20.75 6.31 -2.06
C ASP A 53 -21.66 6.53 -0.85
N SER A 54 -21.49 7.65 -0.15
CA SER A 54 -22.28 7.96 1.05
C SER A 54 -23.55 8.77 0.76
N ASN A 55 -23.63 9.42 -0.40
CA ASN A 55 -24.66 10.39 -0.72
C ASN A 55 -25.61 9.96 -1.86
N GLY A 56 -25.31 8.86 -2.55
CA GLY A 56 -26.15 8.24 -3.58
C GLY A 56 -25.97 8.82 -4.97
N ASP A 57 -24.88 9.57 -5.23
CA ASP A 57 -24.60 10.15 -6.54
C ASP A 57 -23.86 9.18 -7.48
N GLY A 58 -23.40 8.06 -6.96
CA GLY A 58 -22.67 7.01 -7.67
C GLY A 58 -21.16 7.22 -7.68
N ILE A 59 -20.64 8.21 -6.96
CA ILE A 59 -19.22 8.52 -6.85
C ILE A 59 -18.79 8.34 -5.39
N GLY A 60 -17.69 7.65 -5.16
CA GLY A 60 -17.15 7.47 -3.81
C GLY A 60 -16.65 8.78 -3.21
N ASP A 61 -16.74 8.89 -1.89
CA ASP A 61 -16.40 10.10 -1.15
C ASP A 61 -15.74 9.79 0.20
N LEU A 62 -15.24 10.82 0.89
CA LEU A 62 -14.56 10.70 2.18
C LEU A 62 -15.50 10.16 3.27
N ARG A 63 -16.78 10.55 3.24
CA ARG A 63 -17.79 10.04 4.17
C ARG A 63 -18.04 8.56 3.96
N GLY A 64 -18.03 8.09 2.71
CA GLY A 64 -18.10 6.66 2.37
C GLY A 64 -16.93 5.88 2.97
N ILE A 65 -15.70 6.43 2.91
CA ILE A 65 -14.53 5.82 3.56
C ILE A 65 -14.71 5.76 5.08
N ILE A 66 -15.20 6.84 5.71
CA ILE A 66 -15.49 6.87 7.15
C ILE A 66 -16.53 5.80 7.52
N ASN A 67 -17.60 5.67 6.74
CA ASN A 67 -18.65 4.67 6.98
C ASN A 67 -18.14 3.22 6.83
N ARG A 68 -17.10 2.99 6.04
CA ARG A 68 -16.46 1.68 5.81
C ARG A 68 -15.18 1.48 6.65
N PHE A 69 -14.90 2.37 7.60
CA PHE A 69 -13.62 2.35 8.30
C PHE A 69 -13.38 1.06 9.09
N ASP A 70 -14.41 0.48 9.68
CA ASP A 70 -14.29 -0.80 10.41
C ASP A 70 -13.93 -1.97 9.48
N TYR A 71 -14.27 -1.92 8.19
CA TYR A 71 -13.76 -2.87 7.20
C TYR A 71 -12.23 -2.74 7.03
N LEU A 72 -11.71 -1.52 7.03
CA LEU A 72 -10.29 -1.24 6.90
C LEU A 72 -9.55 -1.51 8.21
N ASN A 73 -10.07 -1.01 9.33
CA ASN A 73 -9.50 -1.20 10.67
C ASN A 73 -10.55 -0.97 11.75
N ASP A 74 -11.00 -2.05 12.38
CA ASP A 74 -11.97 -2.03 13.49
C ASP A 74 -11.33 -1.79 14.88
N GLY A 75 -10.01 -1.59 14.93
CA GLY A 75 -9.23 -1.44 16.16
C GLY A 75 -8.79 -2.76 16.79
N ASN A 76 -9.19 -3.89 16.22
CA ASN A 76 -8.77 -5.21 16.66
C ASN A 76 -7.79 -5.83 15.66
N MET A 77 -6.51 -5.86 16.00
CA MET A 77 -5.46 -6.39 15.14
C MET A 77 -5.56 -7.92 14.89
N LEU A 78 -6.43 -8.61 15.62
CA LEU A 78 -6.71 -10.04 15.47
C LEU A 78 -8.08 -10.29 14.81
N SER A 79 -8.70 -9.26 14.27
CA SER A 79 -10.00 -9.36 13.60
C SER A 79 -9.94 -10.32 12.41
N GLN A 80 -11.03 -11.06 12.23
CA GLN A 80 -11.22 -11.92 11.07
C GLN A 80 -12.18 -11.31 10.03
N THR A 81 -12.77 -10.16 10.35
CA THR A 81 -13.76 -9.45 9.53
C THR A 81 -13.34 -8.04 9.13
N SER A 82 -12.20 -7.59 9.63
CA SER A 82 -11.52 -6.35 9.27
C SER A 82 -10.13 -6.67 8.73
N LEU A 83 -9.65 -5.88 7.79
CA LEU A 83 -8.29 -6.04 7.25
C LEU A 83 -7.22 -5.66 8.29
N GLY A 84 -7.54 -4.79 9.24
CA GLY A 84 -6.59 -4.31 10.24
C GLY A 84 -5.43 -3.53 9.61
N VAL A 85 -5.65 -2.81 8.49
CA VAL A 85 -4.60 -2.03 7.83
C VAL A 85 -4.09 -0.91 8.73
N GLN A 86 -2.83 -0.57 8.59
CA GLN A 86 -2.13 0.35 9.49
C GLN A 86 -1.79 1.69 8.82
N GLY A 87 -2.13 1.80 7.54
CA GLY A 87 -2.02 3.02 6.76
C GLY A 87 -3.06 3.03 5.63
N ILE A 88 -3.52 4.21 5.28
CA ILE A 88 -4.42 4.46 4.14
C ILE A 88 -3.74 5.46 3.22
N TRP A 89 -3.66 5.13 1.95
CA TRP A 89 -3.25 6.03 0.88
C TRP A 89 -4.49 6.39 0.05
N LEU A 90 -4.88 7.66 0.08
CA LEU A 90 -5.94 8.18 -0.77
C LEU A 90 -5.38 8.61 -2.12
N SER A 91 -5.99 8.18 -3.24
CA SER A 91 -5.79 8.82 -4.55
C SER A 91 -6.09 10.32 -4.46
N PRO A 92 -5.64 11.17 -5.42
CA PRO A 92 -5.78 12.61 -5.30
C PRO A 92 -7.22 13.04 -5.01
N ILE A 93 -7.37 13.97 -4.07
CA ILE A 93 -8.68 14.45 -3.57
C ILE A 93 -8.96 15.91 -3.91
N PHE A 94 -8.04 16.57 -4.61
CA PHE A 94 -8.10 17.99 -4.91
C PHE A 94 -9.08 18.30 -6.02
N SER A 95 -9.53 19.56 -6.10
CA SER A 95 -10.36 20.05 -7.20
C SER A 95 -9.67 19.79 -8.54
N SER A 96 -10.39 19.13 -9.46
CA SER A 96 -9.83 18.71 -10.75
C SER A 96 -10.96 18.48 -11.76
N PRO A 97 -10.73 18.77 -13.05
CA PRO A 97 -11.70 18.49 -14.10
C PRO A 97 -11.86 17.01 -14.43
N SER A 98 -10.82 16.17 -14.19
CA SER A 98 -10.87 14.75 -14.50
C SER A 98 -11.47 13.91 -13.35
N TYR A 99 -11.88 12.67 -13.67
CA TYR A 99 -12.34 11.72 -12.65
C TYR A 99 -11.18 11.20 -11.78
N HIS A 100 -9.96 11.14 -12.32
CA HIS A 100 -8.78 10.59 -11.62
C HIS A 100 -8.07 11.59 -10.72
N LYS A 101 -8.30 12.90 -10.89
CA LYS A 101 -7.82 14.00 -10.06
C LYS A 101 -6.30 14.28 -10.09
N TYR A 102 -5.53 13.63 -10.95
CA TYR A 102 -4.09 13.92 -11.08
C TYR A 102 -3.81 15.28 -11.69
N ASP A 103 -4.73 15.87 -12.44
CA ASP A 103 -4.69 17.21 -13.02
C ASP A 103 -5.37 18.24 -12.10
N ALA A 104 -4.77 18.53 -10.95
CA ALA A 104 -5.34 19.46 -9.98
C ALA A 104 -5.51 20.86 -10.56
N SER A 105 -6.68 21.47 -10.38
CA SER A 105 -6.99 22.86 -10.72
C SER A 105 -6.94 23.81 -9.53
N ASP A 106 -6.96 23.27 -8.31
CA ASP A 106 -6.78 24.01 -7.06
C ASP A 106 -6.37 23.00 -5.95
N TYR A 107 -5.14 23.10 -5.45
CA TYR A 107 -4.64 22.19 -4.42
C TYR A 107 -5.18 22.49 -3.01
N TYR A 108 -5.73 23.68 -2.78
CA TYR A 108 -6.27 24.08 -1.48
C TYR A 108 -7.76 23.78 -1.32
N LYS A 109 -8.38 23.23 -2.37
CA LYS A 109 -9.78 22.82 -2.36
C LYS A 109 -9.93 21.33 -2.62
N LEU A 110 -10.71 20.67 -1.79
CA LEU A 110 -11.17 19.32 -2.08
C LEU A 110 -12.11 19.34 -3.29
N ASP A 111 -12.12 18.28 -4.07
CA ASP A 111 -13.15 18.10 -5.08
C ASP A 111 -14.50 17.99 -4.39
N TRP A 112 -15.46 18.78 -4.82
CA TRP A 112 -16.78 18.89 -4.19
C TRP A 112 -17.56 17.56 -4.17
N ARG A 113 -17.21 16.62 -5.05
CA ARG A 113 -17.78 15.26 -5.09
C ARG A 113 -17.22 14.38 -3.98
N PHE A 114 -16.05 14.69 -3.46
CA PHE A 114 -15.39 13.88 -2.44
C PHE A 114 -15.69 14.32 -1.01
N GLY A 115 -16.42 15.43 -0.85
CA GLY A 115 -16.84 15.92 0.46
C GLY A 115 -16.20 17.26 0.84
N THR A 116 -16.13 17.53 2.12
CA THR A 116 -15.68 18.77 2.70
C THR A 116 -14.34 18.62 3.46
N GLU A 117 -13.74 19.74 3.84
CA GLU A 117 -12.56 19.73 4.71
C GLU A 117 -12.89 19.14 6.09
N GLU A 118 -14.13 19.31 6.56
CA GLU A 118 -14.62 18.73 7.81
C GLU A 118 -14.66 17.19 7.73
N ASP A 119 -15.07 16.62 6.58
CA ASP A 119 -15.02 15.17 6.34
C ASP A 119 -13.57 14.67 6.35
N LEU A 120 -12.64 15.41 5.74
CA LEU A 120 -11.21 15.07 5.81
C LEU A 120 -10.67 15.11 7.24
N LYS A 121 -11.01 16.14 8.02
CA LYS A 121 -10.61 16.26 9.44
C LYS A 121 -11.18 15.12 10.29
N GLU A 122 -12.42 14.71 10.03
CA GLU A 122 -13.03 13.56 10.71
C GLU A 122 -12.31 12.26 10.37
N LEU A 123 -11.99 12.03 9.08
CA LEU A 123 -11.21 10.87 8.66
C LEU A 123 -9.82 10.86 9.31
N ILE A 124 -9.13 12.00 9.35
CA ILE A 124 -7.84 12.16 10.04
C ILE A 124 -7.97 11.80 11.52
N ALA A 125 -9.01 12.30 12.20
CA ALA A 125 -9.24 12.02 13.61
C ALA A 125 -9.50 10.52 13.86
N LEU A 126 -10.28 9.90 13.00
CA LEU A 126 -10.58 8.46 13.05
C LEU A 126 -9.32 7.62 12.83
N CYS A 127 -8.50 7.97 11.83
CA CYS A 127 -7.21 7.33 11.58
C CYS A 127 -6.31 7.41 12.82
N LYS A 128 -6.18 8.59 13.42
CA LYS A 128 -5.40 8.78 14.67
C LYS A 128 -5.93 7.93 15.82
N ALA A 129 -7.24 7.87 15.99
CA ALA A 129 -7.88 7.08 17.06
C ALA A 129 -7.60 5.57 16.94
N ARG A 130 -7.38 5.08 15.71
CA ARG A 130 -7.09 3.67 15.40
C ARG A 130 -5.61 3.41 15.10
N ASN A 131 -4.72 4.38 15.33
CA ASN A 131 -3.29 4.30 15.01
C ASN A 131 -3.04 3.92 13.53
N VAL A 132 -3.85 4.43 12.62
CA VAL A 132 -3.71 4.29 11.18
C VAL A 132 -3.08 5.57 10.63
N LYS A 133 -2.02 5.46 9.83
CA LYS A 133 -1.46 6.62 9.12
C LYS A 133 -2.28 6.95 7.88
N LEU A 134 -2.59 8.23 7.69
CA LEU A 134 -3.26 8.72 6.49
C LEU A 134 -2.29 9.50 5.62
N ILE A 135 -2.07 9.05 4.38
CA ILE A 135 -1.27 9.78 3.39
C ILE A 135 -2.11 10.16 2.17
N LEU A 136 -1.81 11.31 1.62
CA LEU A 136 -2.46 11.81 0.40
C LEU A 136 -1.56 11.62 -0.81
N ASP A 137 -2.18 11.34 -1.96
CA ASP A 137 -1.48 11.39 -3.24
C ASP A 137 -1.28 12.85 -3.64
N LEU A 138 -0.03 13.25 -3.83
CA LEU A 138 0.33 14.63 -4.16
C LEU A 138 1.16 14.68 -5.43
N ALA A 139 0.49 15.01 -6.54
CA ALA A 139 1.09 15.21 -7.85
C ALA A 139 1.58 16.66 -7.97
N ILE A 140 2.83 16.94 -7.55
CA ILE A 140 3.40 18.28 -7.66
C ILE A 140 4.15 18.53 -8.97
N ASN A 141 4.37 17.50 -9.79
CA ASN A 141 5.11 17.64 -11.05
C ASN A 141 4.41 18.56 -12.05
N HIS A 142 3.09 18.54 -12.08
CA HIS A 142 2.25 19.23 -13.05
C HIS A 142 0.94 19.72 -12.40
N THR A 143 0.22 20.58 -13.10
CA THR A 143 -1.13 21.00 -12.74
C THR A 143 -2.10 20.68 -13.87
N SER A 144 -3.39 20.91 -13.65
CA SER A 144 -4.34 21.01 -14.76
C SER A 144 -3.99 22.20 -15.67
N SER A 145 -4.24 22.06 -16.97
CA SER A 145 -4.24 23.21 -17.89
C SER A 145 -5.30 24.25 -17.52
N GLN A 146 -6.27 23.92 -16.66
CA GLN A 146 -7.28 24.83 -16.12
C GLN A 146 -6.83 25.54 -14.83
N HIS A 147 -5.67 25.19 -14.28
CA HIS A 147 -5.17 25.81 -13.07
C HIS A 147 -4.91 27.33 -13.29
N PRO A 148 -5.28 28.22 -12.36
CA PRO A 148 -5.08 29.66 -12.49
C PRO A 148 -3.62 30.04 -12.79
N TRP A 149 -2.65 29.33 -12.24
CA TRP A 149 -1.22 29.58 -12.52
C TRP A 149 -0.90 29.37 -14.00
N PHE A 150 -1.41 28.30 -14.62
CA PHE A 150 -1.16 28.03 -16.03
C PHE A 150 -1.86 29.02 -16.94
N GLN A 151 -3.06 29.48 -16.58
CA GLN A 151 -3.75 30.51 -17.36
C GLN A 151 -2.97 31.84 -17.35
N GLN A 152 -2.46 32.26 -16.17
CA GLN A 152 -1.63 33.46 -16.03
C GLN A 152 -0.27 33.29 -16.73
N PHE A 153 0.37 32.13 -16.62
CA PHE A 153 1.59 31.80 -17.38
C PHE A 153 1.37 31.98 -18.89
N LYS A 154 0.30 31.40 -19.45
CA LYS A 154 -0.03 31.54 -20.87
C LYS A 154 -0.21 33.01 -21.27
N GLU A 155 -0.99 33.75 -20.51
CA GLU A 155 -1.25 35.17 -20.77
C GLU A 155 0.06 36.00 -20.72
N ALA A 156 0.89 35.79 -19.71
CA ALA A 156 2.18 36.45 -19.56
C ALA A 156 3.11 36.16 -20.75
N ARG A 157 3.22 34.88 -21.17
CA ARG A 157 4.02 34.47 -22.33
C ARG A 157 3.50 35.06 -23.64
N MET A 158 2.20 35.10 -23.85
CA MET A 158 1.60 35.68 -25.06
C MET A 158 1.78 37.17 -25.15
N ASN A 159 1.78 37.89 -24.03
CA ASN A 159 1.99 39.34 -23.96
C ASN A 159 3.46 39.73 -23.83
N GLY A 160 4.40 38.80 -23.64
CA GLY A 160 5.81 39.09 -23.37
C GLY A 160 6.04 39.81 -22.04
N ASP A 161 5.13 39.62 -21.07
CA ASP A 161 5.15 40.26 -19.75
C ASP A 161 6.04 39.46 -18.77
N ALA A 162 7.35 39.71 -18.87
CA ALA A 162 8.36 39.05 -18.04
C ALA A 162 8.32 39.46 -16.55
N GLU A 163 7.62 40.55 -16.21
CA GLU A 163 7.45 41.00 -14.82
C GLU A 163 6.28 40.25 -14.12
N ASN A 164 5.48 39.51 -14.85
CA ASN A 164 4.41 38.73 -14.28
C ASN A 164 4.97 37.59 -13.42
N PRO A 165 4.52 37.40 -12.16
CA PRO A 165 5.03 36.35 -11.27
C PRO A 165 4.95 34.94 -11.84
N TYR A 166 3.97 34.68 -12.71
CA TYR A 166 3.78 33.37 -13.31
C TYR A 166 4.51 33.16 -14.63
N TYR A 167 5.28 34.15 -15.13
CA TYR A 167 5.97 34.05 -16.42
C TYR A 167 6.85 32.81 -16.56
N ASP A 168 7.50 32.37 -15.51
CA ASP A 168 8.39 31.20 -15.46
C ASP A 168 7.89 30.08 -14.51
N PHE A 169 6.58 30.01 -14.26
CA PHE A 169 6.02 28.98 -13.37
C PHE A 169 6.02 27.58 -13.98
N TYR A 170 6.02 27.48 -15.32
CA TYR A 170 5.99 26.20 -16.04
C TYR A 170 7.23 26.04 -16.92
N SER A 171 7.69 24.80 -17.07
CA SER A 171 8.81 24.47 -17.96
C SER A 171 8.43 24.83 -19.40
N CYS A 172 9.17 25.75 -19.99
CA CYS A 172 8.92 26.25 -21.33
C CYS A 172 10.23 26.48 -22.09
N VAL A 173 10.28 25.99 -23.32
CA VAL A 173 11.46 26.10 -24.21
C VAL A 173 11.05 26.69 -25.55
N THR A 174 12.01 27.22 -26.29
CA THR A 174 11.84 27.61 -27.70
C THR A 174 11.89 26.39 -28.62
N THR A 175 11.47 26.55 -29.87
CA THR A 175 11.55 25.48 -30.88
C THR A 175 12.97 24.88 -31.00
N ALA A 176 14.01 25.71 -30.87
CA ALA A 176 15.40 25.29 -31.01
C ALA A 176 15.92 24.50 -29.77
N GLU A 177 15.31 24.68 -28.60
CA GLU A 177 15.74 24.08 -27.33
C GLU A 177 15.04 22.76 -27.01
N LYS A 178 14.06 22.38 -27.82
CA LYS A 178 13.30 21.12 -27.60
C LYS A 178 14.24 19.90 -27.59
N LYS A 179 14.06 19.07 -26.58
CA LYS A 179 14.83 17.82 -26.41
C LYS A 179 14.03 16.62 -26.93
N ASN A 180 14.73 15.64 -27.47
CA ASN A 180 14.11 14.35 -27.85
C ASN A 180 13.66 13.57 -26.59
N GLY A 181 12.55 12.88 -26.69
CA GLY A 181 12.01 12.07 -25.60
C GLY A 181 11.14 12.83 -24.61
N ILE A 182 11.06 14.18 -24.72
CA ILE A 182 10.17 15.03 -23.93
C ILE A 182 8.98 15.45 -24.79
N SER A 183 7.79 15.39 -24.21
CA SER A 183 6.56 15.85 -24.85
C SER A 183 6.33 17.33 -24.61
N TYR A 184 6.00 18.05 -25.67
CA TYR A 184 5.78 19.50 -25.61
C TYR A 184 4.50 19.89 -26.33
N GLN A 185 3.82 20.92 -25.82
CA GLN A 185 2.73 21.59 -26.52
C GLN A 185 3.03 23.08 -26.69
N LYS A 186 2.68 23.64 -27.86
CA LYS A 186 2.95 25.04 -28.19
C LYS A 186 1.87 25.96 -27.67
N ILE A 187 2.25 27.09 -27.07
CA ILE A 187 1.35 28.21 -26.85
C ILE A 187 1.12 28.93 -28.18
N ALA A 188 -0.13 29.12 -28.58
CA ALA A 188 -0.47 29.77 -29.83
C ALA A 188 0.08 31.22 -29.87
N GLY A 189 0.66 31.59 -31.00
CA GLY A 189 1.16 32.96 -31.25
C GLY A 189 2.54 33.27 -30.75
N VAL A 190 3.16 32.42 -29.94
CA VAL A 190 4.52 32.64 -29.39
C VAL A 190 5.41 31.41 -29.58
N ASP A 191 6.74 31.58 -29.53
CA ASP A 191 7.68 30.47 -29.56
C ASP A 191 7.99 29.99 -28.13
N CYS A 192 6.95 29.49 -27.48
CA CYS A 192 7.01 28.86 -26.16
C CYS A 192 6.33 27.49 -26.24
N TRP A 193 7.08 26.45 -25.92
CA TRP A 193 6.65 25.07 -25.89
C TRP A 193 6.76 24.56 -24.45
N PHE A 194 5.61 24.42 -23.78
CA PHE A 194 5.60 23.90 -22.40
C PHE A 194 5.71 22.38 -22.37
N GLU A 195 6.37 21.85 -21.35
CA GLU A 195 6.47 20.42 -21.11
C GLU A 195 5.13 19.83 -20.63
N CYS A 196 4.79 18.63 -21.14
CA CYS A 196 3.53 17.94 -20.82
C CYS A 196 3.68 16.44 -21.11
N ASN A 197 4.57 15.77 -20.38
CA ASN A 197 4.94 14.38 -20.65
C ASN A 197 3.78 13.39 -20.48
N PHE A 198 2.75 13.72 -19.70
CA PHE A 198 1.55 12.88 -19.50
C PHE A 198 0.44 13.24 -20.48
N SER A 199 0.10 14.52 -20.59
CA SER A 199 -0.96 15.01 -21.48
C SER A 199 -0.78 16.52 -21.69
N GLY A 200 -1.26 17.03 -22.84
CA GLY A 200 -1.36 18.47 -23.06
C GLY A 200 -2.21 19.23 -22.05
N ASP A 201 -3.06 18.52 -21.31
CA ASP A 201 -3.85 19.07 -20.21
C ASP A 201 -3.15 19.01 -18.85
N MET A 202 -1.90 18.52 -18.81
CA MET A 202 -1.06 18.42 -17.62
C MET A 202 0.28 19.12 -17.83
N PRO A 203 0.32 20.47 -17.87
CA PRO A 203 1.56 21.23 -18.01
C PRO A 203 2.45 21.07 -16.78
N GLU A 204 3.75 20.86 -17.01
CA GLU A 204 4.71 20.59 -15.96
C GLU A 204 5.29 21.89 -15.38
N LEU A 205 5.39 21.92 -14.05
CA LEU A 205 5.92 23.04 -13.29
C LEU A 205 7.44 23.21 -13.48
N ASN A 206 7.92 24.43 -13.37
CA ASN A 206 9.34 24.76 -13.47
C ASN A 206 9.98 24.77 -12.07
N PHE A 207 10.64 23.69 -11.69
CA PHE A 207 11.31 23.59 -10.38
C PHE A 207 12.66 24.33 -10.28
N ASP A 208 13.13 24.97 -11.34
CA ASP A 208 14.23 25.96 -11.24
C ASP A 208 13.73 27.28 -10.65
N ASN A 209 12.41 27.52 -10.72
CA ASN A 209 11.80 28.69 -10.10
C ASN A 209 11.62 28.46 -8.57
N PRO A 210 12.24 29.30 -7.71
CA PRO A 210 12.14 29.14 -6.26
C PRO A 210 10.72 29.38 -5.71
N GLU A 211 9.90 30.17 -6.40
CA GLU A 211 8.50 30.39 -6.00
C GLU A 211 7.64 29.14 -6.21
N VAL A 212 7.89 28.39 -7.29
CA VAL A 212 7.25 27.09 -7.52
C VAL A 212 7.63 26.10 -6.41
N ARG A 213 8.91 26.01 -6.07
CA ARG A 213 9.38 25.18 -4.95
C ARG A 213 8.71 25.55 -3.64
N GLN A 214 8.64 26.84 -3.34
CA GLN A 214 8.03 27.34 -2.11
C GLN A 214 6.53 27.04 -2.08
N GLU A 215 5.83 27.22 -3.19
CA GLU A 215 4.38 27.02 -3.25
C GLU A 215 4.02 25.53 -3.12
N THR A 216 4.79 24.63 -3.72
CA THR A 216 4.58 23.20 -3.50
C THR A 216 4.82 22.78 -2.04
N LEU A 217 5.77 23.41 -1.34
CA LEU A 217 5.95 23.23 0.10
C LEU A 217 4.78 23.79 0.91
N ASN A 218 4.22 24.95 0.52
CA ASN A 218 3.04 25.53 1.17
C ASN A 218 1.83 24.60 1.08
N ILE A 219 1.61 24.00 -0.10
CA ILE A 219 0.56 22.99 -0.30
C ILE A 219 0.76 21.80 0.65
N ALA A 220 1.96 21.22 0.68
CA ALA A 220 2.25 20.10 1.56
C ALA A 220 2.06 20.49 3.04
N LYS A 221 2.57 21.65 3.44
CA LYS A 221 2.41 22.17 4.80
C LYS A 221 0.95 22.33 5.19
N TYR A 222 0.10 22.83 4.30
CA TYR A 222 -1.34 22.99 4.55
C TYR A 222 -1.98 21.68 4.99
N TYR A 223 -1.72 20.57 4.27
CA TYR A 223 -2.28 19.26 4.63
C TYR A 223 -1.62 18.63 5.86
N LEU A 224 -0.33 18.88 6.08
CA LEU A 224 0.33 18.45 7.33
C LEU A 224 -0.25 19.18 8.54
N ASP A 225 -0.57 20.48 8.42
CA ASP A 225 -1.21 21.28 9.47
C ASP A 225 -2.66 20.79 9.77
N LEU A 226 -3.38 20.27 8.76
CA LEU A 226 -4.67 19.59 8.98
C LEU A 226 -4.50 18.27 9.71
N GLY A 227 -3.32 17.65 9.63
CA GLY A 227 -2.94 16.49 10.42
C GLY A 227 -2.78 15.19 9.65
N VAL A 228 -2.62 15.22 8.31
CA VAL A 228 -2.21 14.03 7.54
C VAL A 228 -0.80 13.60 7.94
N ASP A 229 -0.48 12.32 7.75
CA ASP A 229 0.80 11.77 8.18
C ASP A 229 1.89 11.91 7.12
N GLY A 230 1.54 12.24 5.89
CA GLY A 230 2.49 12.40 4.80
C GLY A 230 1.88 12.22 3.43
N PHE A 231 2.72 11.82 2.46
CA PHE A 231 2.34 11.85 1.05
C PHE A 231 2.86 10.64 0.27
N ARG A 232 2.09 10.23 -0.72
CA ARG A 232 2.61 9.55 -1.89
C ARG A 232 2.89 10.60 -2.96
N PHE A 233 4.13 10.74 -3.38
CA PHE A 233 4.50 11.65 -4.45
C PHE A 233 4.40 10.95 -5.79
N ASP A 234 3.57 11.52 -6.67
CA ASP A 234 3.40 11.09 -8.04
C ASP A 234 4.62 11.45 -8.88
N ALA A 235 4.97 10.57 -9.84
CA ALA A 235 5.87 10.88 -10.95
C ALA A 235 7.22 11.49 -10.53
N VAL A 236 7.85 11.00 -9.44
CA VAL A 236 9.05 11.64 -8.84
C VAL A 236 10.22 11.82 -9.82
N LYS A 237 10.34 10.98 -10.84
CA LYS A 237 11.40 11.09 -11.87
C LYS A 237 11.15 12.18 -12.92
N TYR A 238 9.94 12.76 -12.93
CA TYR A 238 9.56 13.76 -13.92
C TYR A 238 9.84 15.20 -13.47
N ILE A 239 10.22 15.43 -12.22
CA ILE A 239 10.61 16.77 -11.72
C ILE A 239 11.71 17.39 -12.59
N TYR A 240 12.70 16.58 -12.99
CA TYR A 240 13.68 16.88 -14.04
C TYR A 240 13.80 15.67 -14.96
N PHE A 241 12.82 15.52 -15.85
CA PHE A 241 12.72 14.31 -16.65
C PHE A 241 13.96 14.10 -17.54
N GLY A 242 14.56 12.92 -17.40
CA GLY A 242 15.80 12.55 -18.09
C GLY A 242 17.09 12.93 -17.35
N ASP A 243 17.00 13.57 -16.18
CA ASP A 243 18.12 13.84 -15.29
C ASP A 243 17.83 13.32 -13.88
N THR A 244 18.16 12.03 -13.65
CA THR A 244 17.92 11.36 -12.37
C THR A 244 18.66 12.02 -11.21
N ALA A 245 19.89 12.51 -11.44
CA ALA A 245 20.68 13.13 -10.38
C ALA A 245 20.04 14.44 -9.91
N GLN A 246 19.63 15.31 -10.84
CA GLN A 246 18.96 16.56 -10.52
C GLN A 246 17.59 16.33 -9.85
N SER A 247 16.86 15.30 -10.29
CA SER A 247 15.59 14.90 -9.65
C SER A 247 15.81 14.42 -8.21
N VAL A 248 16.85 13.62 -7.94
CA VAL A 248 17.19 13.14 -6.60
C VAL A 248 17.61 14.31 -5.70
N ASP A 249 18.48 15.21 -6.17
CA ASP A 249 18.90 16.42 -5.44
C ASP A 249 17.68 17.27 -5.02
N PHE A 250 16.72 17.44 -5.92
CA PHE A 250 15.46 18.13 -5.60
C PHE A 250 14.69 17.40 -4.49
N TRP A 251 14.51 16.07 -4.59
CA TRP A 251 13.76 15.32 -3.61
C TRP A 251 14.46 15.26 -2.26
N GLU A 252 15.79 15.19 -2.20
CA GLU A 252 16.54 15.29 -0.94
C GLU A 252 16.29 16.63 -0.26
N TRP A 253 16.37 17.73 -1.02
CA TRP A 253 16.05 19.05 -0.52
C TRP A 253 14.59 19.15 -0.04
N TYR A 254 13.63 18.69 -0.86
CA TYR A 254 12.21 18.79 -0.55
C TYR A 254 11.86 17.99 0.71
N MET A 255 12.34 16.77 0.81
CA MET A 255 12.15 15.92 1.98
C MET A 255 12.80 16.49 3.25
N ALA A 256 13.95 17.16 3.14
CA ALA A 256 14.55 17.85 4.28
C ALA A 256 13.64 18.98 4.81
N GLN A 257 13.01 19.77 3.91
CA GLN A 257 12.03 20.79 4.31
C GLN A 257 10.80 20.17 4.99
N LEU A 258 10.24 19.10 4.44
CA LEU A 258 9.09 18.43 5.01
C LEU A 258 9.39 17.81 6.38
N ARG A 259 10.55 17.17 6.56
CA ARG A 259 10.99 16.62 7.86
C ARG A 259 11.23 17.72 8.90
N ALA A 260 11.59 18.93 8.50
CA ALA A 260 11.68 20.08 9.40
C ALA A 260 10.29 20.50 9.92
N ILE A 261 9.22 20.30 9.14
CA ILE A 261 7.83 20.56 9.54
C ILE A 261 7.28 19.41 10.39
N LYS A 262 7.45 18.16 9.92
CA LYS A 262 6.98 16.94 10.57
C LYS A 262 8.09 15.88 10.54
N PRO A 263 8.86 15.72 11.64
CA PRO A 263 10.01 14.80 11.68
C PRO A 263 9.66 13.33 11.40
N ASP A 264 8.45 12.89 11.78
CA ASP A 264 7.93 11.54 11.58
C ASP A 264 7.06 11.39 10.32
N ILE A 265 7.21 12.30 9.35
CA ILE A 265 6.45 12.28 8.10
C ILE A 265 6.64 10.96 7.36
N TYR A 266 5.55 10.39 6.86
CA TYR A 266 5.58 9.20 6.02
C TYR A 266 5.49 9.57 4.54
N CYS A 267 6.55 9.32 3.78
CA CYS A 267 6.54 9.60 2.34
C CYS A 267 6.98 8.39 1.53
N VAL A 268 6.35 8.25 0.36
CA VAL A 268 6.71 7.24 -0.65
C VAL A 268 6.64 7.86 -2.04
N GLY A 269 7.67 7.62 -2.85
CA GLY A 269 7.77 8.12 -4.22
C GLY A 269 7.35 7.08 -5.26
N GLU A 270 6.62 7.53 -6.27
CA GLU A 270 6.37 6.74 -7.46
C GLU A 270 7.46 7.02 -8.50
N CYS A 271 8.43 6.11 -8.57
CA CYS A 271 9.42 6.06 -9.63
C CYS A 271 9.18 4.82 -10.50
N TRP A 272 8.32 4.93 -11.50
CA TRP A 272 8.07 3.79 -12.39
C TRP A 272 9.25 3.57 -13.32
N SER A 273 10.18 2.75 -12.88
CA SER A 273 11.43 2.45 -13.59
C SER A 273 12.01 1.10 -13.15
N GLY A 274 13.20 0.78 -13.65
CA GLY A 274 13.98 -0.36 -13.17
C GLY A 274 14.63 -0.09 -11.82
N ASP A 275 14.95 -1.16 -11.08
CA ASP A 275 15.49 -1.09 -9.72
C ASP A 275 16.70 -0.14 -9.58
N ASN A 276 17.58 -0.08 -10.57
CA ASN A 276 18.78 0.75 -10.49
C ASN A 276 18.44 2.25 -10.40
N GLU A 277 17.43 2.72 -11.12
CA GLU A 277 16.99 4.11 -11.03
C GLU A 277 16.18 4.34 -9.76
N ILE A 278 15.28 3.42 -9.40
CA ILE A 278 14.49 3.50 -8.16
C ILE A 278 15.41 3.63 -6.93
N LEU A 279 16.51 2.87 -6.90
CA LEU A 279 17.47 2.87 -5.80
C LEU A 279 18.11 4.24 -5.56
N GLU A 280 18.26 5.08 -6.59
CA GLU A 280 18.82 6.42 -6.40
C GLU A 280 17.90 7.31 -5.55
N TYR A 281 16.57 7.17 -5.66
CA TYR A 281 15.60 7.95 -4.88
C TYR A 281 15.49 7.54 -3.41
N TYR A 282 16.01 6.37 -3.04
CA TYR A 282 15.98 5.92 -1.63
C TYR A 282 16.80 6.79 -0.68
N THR A 283 17.72 7.61 -1.19
CA THR A 283 18.43 8.61 -0.38
C THR A 283 17.47 9.70 0.14
N ALA A 284 16.42 10.00 -0.61
CA ALA A 284 15.40 10.98 -0.25
C ALA A 284 14.20 10.37 0.49
N MET A 285 13.61 9.28 -0.04
CA MET A 285 12.39 8.67 0.48
C MET A 285 12.24 7.21 0.05
N ASN A 286 11.34 6.48 0.69
CA ASN A 286 10.95 5.15 0.22
C ASN A 286 10.31 5.23 -1.17
N CYS A 287 10.47 4.16 -1.95
CA CYS A 287 9.86 4.06 -3.29
C CYS A 287 9.14 2.72 -3.46
N PHE A 288 8.11 2.70 -4.32
CA PHE A 288 7.44 1.46 -4.71
C PHE A 288 8.38 0.53 -5.47
N ASN A 289 8.35 -0.76 -5.14
CA ASN A 289 9.19 -1.78 -5.76
C ASN A 289 8.50 -2.38 -6.98
N PHE A 290 8.56 -1.71 -8.13
CA PHE A 290 7.83 -2.08 -9.34
C PHE A 290 8.14 -3.50 -9.86
N ALA A 291 9.35 -4.02 -9.68
CA ALA A 291 9.69 -5.39 -10.08
C ALA A 291 8.94 -6.48 -9.28
N THR A 292 8.32 -6.14 -8.14
CA THR A 292 7.46 -7.07 -7.39
C THR A 292 6.06 -7.16 -7.98
N SER A 293 5.59 -6.13 -8.67
CA SER A 293 4.21 -5.93 -9.13
C SER A 293 3.94 -6.48 -10.54
N GLN A 294 2.69 -6.46 -10.94
CA GLN A 294 2.16 -6.88 -12.25
C GLN A 294 2.19 -8.39 -12.50
N ALA A 295 1.54 -8.79 -13.60
CA ALA A 295 1.43 -10.19 -14.03
C ALA A 295 2.79 -10.84 -14.32
N GLU A 296 3.77 -10.04 -14.73
CA GLU A 296 5.15 -10.42 -15.07
C GLU A 296 6.11 -10.25 -13.90
N GLY A 297 5.68 -9.61 -12.80
CA GLY A 297 6.48 -9.36 -11.61
C GLY A 297 6.93 -10.63 -10.92
N ILE A 298 7.97 -10.50 -10.11
CA ILE A 298 8.62 -11.65 -9.49
C ILE A 298 7.68 -12.39 -8.54
N MET A 299 6.76 -11.68 -7.85
CA MET A 299 5.80 -12.29 -6.93
C MET A 299 4.72 -13.06 -7.68
N ALA A 300 4.13 -12.48 -8.72
CA ALA A 300 3.15 -13.17 -9.55
C ALA A 300 3.77 -14.38 -10.28
N SER A 301 5.01 -14.26 -10.72
CA SER A 301 5.76 -15.37 -11.31
C SER A 301 5.96 -16.51 -10.32
N ALA A 302 6.42 -16.22 -9.10
CA ALA A 302 6.59 -17.22 -8.05
C ALA A 302 5.24 -17.84 -7.64
N ALA A 303 4.17 -17.05 -7.48
CA ALA A 303 2.84 -17.55 -7.16
C ALA A 303 2.31 -18.58 -8.17
N LYS A 304 2.66 -18.44 -9.45
CA LYS A 304 2.33 -19.38 -10.54
C LYS A 304 3.20 -20.66 -10.55
N GLY A 305 4.01 -20.90 -9.51
CA GLY A 305 4.86 -22.11 -9.40
C GLY A 305 6.21 -21.99 -10.09
N ASN A 306 6.64 -20.77 -10.49
CA ASN A 306 8.01 -20.55 -10.94
C ASN A 306 8.97 -20.51 -9.74
N SER A 307 10.28 -20.36 -10.01
CA SER A 307 11.31 -20.51 -8.97
C SER A 307 11.12 -19.60 -7.77
N ILE A 308 10.83 -20.20 -6.61
CA ILE A 308 10.78 -19.51 -5.32
C ILE A 308 12.17 -18.95 -4.94
N THR A 309 13.24 -19.65 -5.32
CA THR A 309 14.62 -19.20 -5.07
C THR A 309 14.94 -17.86 -5.76
N LYS A 310 14.38 -17.62 -6.96
CA LYS A 310 14.54 -16.32 -7.62
C LYS A 310 13.88 -15.21 -6.83
N TYR A 311 12.69 -15.46 -6.32
CA TYR A 311 11.97 -14.52 -5.48
C TYR A 311 12.73 -14.22 -4.17
N THR A 312 13.14 -15.26 -3.42
CA THR A 312 13.82 -15.07 -2.14
C THR A 312 15.15 -14.34 -2.29
N ASN A 313 15.96 -14.70 -3.28
CA ASN A 313 17.22 -14.01 -3.58
C ASN A 313 16.99 -12.56 -4.03
N TYR A 314 15.93 -12.30 -4.79
CA TYR A 314 15.60 -10.94 -5.21
C TYR A 314 15.26 -10.06 -4.00
N ILE A 315 14.37 -10.52 -3.11
CA ILE A 315 13.93 -9.76 -1.93
C ILE A 315 15.11 -9.47 -0.99
N THR A 316 15.94 -10.46 -0.68
CA THR A 316 17.11 -10.25 0.20
C THR A 316 18.15 -9.32 -0.40
N ASN A 317 18.40 -9.44 -1.71
CA ASN A 317 19.31 -8.54 -2.42
C ASN A 317 18.77 -7.10 -2.43
N LEU A 318 17.47 -6.93 -2.72
CA LEU A 318 16.85 -5.62 -2.74
C LEU A 318 16.87 -4.97 -1.34
N GLN A 319 16.53 -5.71 -0.29
CA GLN A 319 16.62 -5.21 1.10
C GLN A 319 18.03 -4.72 1.43
N SER A 320 19.06 -5.51 1.09
CA SER A 320 20.45 -5.12 1.31
C SER A 320 20.85 -3.87 0.52
N LYS A 321 20.42 -3.74 -0.74
CA LYS A 321 20.70 -2.55 -1.56
C LYS A 321 20.02 -1.30 -1.02
N VAL A 322 18.76 -1.41 -0.60
CA VAL A 322 18.00 -0.30 -0.02
C VAL A 322 18.63 0.15 1.29
N ALA A 323 18.98 -0.78 2.19
CA ALA A 323 19.67 -0.46 3.44
C ALA A 323 21.06 0.17 3.18
N GLY A 324 21.74 -0.22 2.11
CA GLY A 324 23.00 0.39 1.68
C GLY A 324 22.86 1.82 1.16
N LYS A 325 21.70 2.21 0.64
CA LYS A 325 21.40 3.61 0.24
C LYS A 325 20.96 4.45 1.43
N ASN A 326 20.06 3.92 2.24
CA ASN A 326 19.56 4.58 3.44
C ASN A 326 19.08 3.51 4.44
N PRO A 327 19.74 3.36 5.61
CA PRO A 327 19.39 2.35 6.59
C PRO A 327 18.00 2.52 7.22
N ASP A 328 17.43 3.74 7.15
CA ASP A 328 16.09 4.02 7.66
C ASP A 328 14.99 3.74 6.63
N SER A 329 15.37 3.33 5.43
CA SER A 329 14.44 3.02 4.35
C SER A 329 13.97 1.57 4.38
N MET A 330 12.79 1.33 3.79
CA MET A 330 12.16 0.03 3.74
C MET A 330 11.62 -0.29 2.36
N LEU A 331 11.40 -1.58 2.09
CA LEU A 331 10.74 -2.02 0.87
C LEU A 331 9.25 -1.65 0.89
N MET A 332 8.72 -1.34 -0.28
CA MET A 332 7.31 -1.05 -0.51
C MET A 332 6.74 -2.02 -1.57
N PRO A 333 6.61 -3.33 -1.24
CA PRO A 333 6.11 -4.31 -2.19
C PRO A 333 4.60 -4.16 -2.41
N PHE A 334 4.15 -4.44 -3.63
CA PHE A 334 2.74 -4.42 -4.00
C PHE A 334 2.51 -5.33 -5.21
N LEU A 335 1.27 -5.72 -5.48
CA LEU A 335 0.94 -6.56 -6.64
C LEU A 335 0.38 -5.75 -7.81
N SER A 336 -0.51 -4.82 -7.55
CA SER A 336 -1.06 -3.89 -8.54
C SER A 336 -1.43 -2.55 -7.89
N ASN A 337 -1.71 -1.55 -8.72
CA ASN A 337 -2.21 -0.25 -8.33
C ASN A 337 -3.20 0.29 -9.38
N HIS A 338 -3.64 1.53 -9.24
CA HIS A 338 -4.61 2.18 -10.12
C HIS A 338 -4.13 2.42 -11.58
N ASP A 339 -2.82 2.28 -11.85
CA ASP A 339 -2.20 2.44 -13.18
C ASP A 339 -1.82 1.12 -13.84
N MET A 340 -2.12 0.01 -13.17
CA MET A 340 -1.82 -1.34 -13.63
C MET A 340 -3.08 -2.18 -13.78
N ASP A 341 -3.01 -3.20 -14.63
CA ASP A 341 -4.05 -4.22 -14.68
C ASP A 341 -4.13 -4.92 -13.32
N ARG A 342 -5.34 -5.11 -12.82
CA ARG A 342 -5.57 -5.75 -11.52
C ARG A 342 -5.03 -7.16 -11.52
N ILE A 343 -4.25 -7.49 -10.51
CA ILE A 343 -3.49 -8.76 -10.44
C ILE A 343 -4.38 -10.00 -10.48
N ALA A 344 -5.61 -9.93 -9.95
CA ALA A 344 -6.56 -11.04 -9.98
C ALA A 344 -6.89 -11.49 -11.42
N GLY A 345 -6.80 -10.60 -12.41
CA GLY A 345 -6.96 -10.93 -13.82
C GLY A 345 -5.82 -11.75 -14.42
N ALA A 346 -4.65 -11.75 -13.78
CA ALA A 346 -3.46 -12.47 -14.23
C ALA A 346 -3.43 -13.94 -13.76
N PHE A 347 -4.34 -14.33 -12.88
CA PHE A 347 -4.38 -15.65 -12.28
C PHE A 347 -5.58 -16.48 -12.76
N VAL A 348 -5.32 -17.74 -13.09
CA VAL A 348 -6.38 -18.68 -13.52
C VAL A 348 -7.16 -19.28 -12.36
N THR A 349 -6.60 -19.25 -11.16
CA THR A 349 -7.22 -19.76 -9.93
C THR A 349 -7.01 -18.80 -8.76
N GLU A 350 -7.93 -18.80 -7.82
CA GLU A 350 -7.82 -18.04 -6.56
C GLU A 350 -6.61 -18.48 -5.72
N ASN A 351 -6.20 -19.74 -5.83
CA ASN A 351 -5.04 -20.25 -5.11
C ASN A 351 -3.75 -19.51 -5.47
N TYR A 352 -3.59 -19.10 -6.75
CA TYR A 352 -2.46 -18.27 -7.15
C TYR A 352 -2.54 -16.86 -6.53
N MET A 353 -3.76 -16.34 -6.36
CA MET A 353 -3.98 -15.07 -5.68
C MET A 353 -3.59 -15.17 -4.20
N LYS A 354 -4.03 -16.24 -3.51
CA LYS A 354 -3.66 -16.53 -2.11
C LYS A 354 -2.14 -16.67 -1.95
N MET A 355 -1.47 -17.39 -2.86
CA MET A 355 -0.01 -17.51 -2.82
C MET A 355 0.68 -16.17 -3.10
N ALA A 356 0.21 -15.36 -4.04
CA ALA A 356 0.77 -14.03 -4.31
C ALA A 356 0.63 -13.13 -3.07
N ALA A 357 -0.53 -13.18 -2.39
CA ALA A 357 -0.74 -12.48 -1.12
C ALA A 357 0.27 -12.91 -0.05
N ASN A 358 0.51 -14.22 0.11
CA ASN A 358 1.52 -14.72 1.03
C ASN A 358 2.91 -14.14 0.73
N LEU A 359 3.30 -14.12 -0.55
CA LEU A 359 4.63 -13.68 -0.94
C LEU A 359 4.89 -12.20 -0.61
N TYR A 360 3.93 -11.29 -0.86
CA TYR A 360 4.19 -9.88 -0.59
C TYR A 360 3.82 -9.43 0.83
N LEU A 361 2.78 -10.01 1.44
CA LEU A 361 2.39 -9.67 2.81
C LEU A 361 3.27 -10.33 3.88
N LEU A 362 3.96 -11.43 3.56
CA LEU A 362 4.98 -12.03 4.44
C LEU A 362 6.41 -11.64 4.04
N SER A 363 6.60 -10.57 3.27
CA SER A 363 7.90 -9.99 2.92
C SER A 363 8.24 -8.77 3.78
N PRO A 364 9.51 -8.29 3.79
CA PRO A 364 9.92 -7.15 4.61
C PRO A 364 9.34 -5.83 4.14
N GLY A 365 9.30 -4.84 5.04
CA GLY A 365 8.93 -3.46 4.74
C GLY A 365 7.45 -3.17 4.92
N SER A 366 6.91 -2.27 4.09
CA SER A 366 5.54 -1.75 4.15
C SER A 366 4.77 -2.08 2.87
N PRO A 367 4.12 -3.26 2.79
CA PRO A 367 3.34 -3.64 1.62
C PRO A 367 2.11 -2.74 1.43
N VAL A 368 1.69 -2.61 0.17
CA VAL A 368 0.50 -1.84 -0.21
C VAL A 368 -0.51 -2.73 -0.91
N ILE A 369 -1.73 -2.78 -0.38
CA ILE A 369 -2.88 -3.47 -0.96
C ILE A 369 -3.67 -2.46 -1.79
N TYR A 370 -3.96 -2.77 -3.04
CA TYR A 370 -4.85 -1.95 -3.86
C TYR A 370 -6.31 -2.34 -3.60
N TYR A 371 -7.20 -1.40 -3.32
CA TYR A 371 -8.60 -1.67 -2.96
C TYR A 371 -9.25 -2.68 -3.91
N GLY A 372 -9.98 -3.63 -3.34
CA GLY A 372 -10.66 -4.70 -4.06
C GLY A 372 -9.75 -5.86 -4.49
N GLU A 373 -8.42 -5.78 -4.27
CA GLU A 373 -7.50 -6.90 -4.48
C GLU A 373 -7.85 -8.06 -3.56
N GLU A 374 -8.17 -7.75 -2.30
CA GLU A 374 -8.52 -8.69 -1.23
C GLU A 374 -9.83 -9.47 -1.49
N ILE A 375 -10.68 -8.98 -2.38
CA ILE A 375 -11.89 -9.71 -2.82
C ILE A 375 -11.76 -10.26 -4.24
N GLY A 376 -10.62 -10.01 -4.90
CA GLY A 376 -10.33 -10.53 -6.24
C GLY A 376 -10.96 -9.74 -7.38
N ILE A 377 -11.27 -8.45 -7.22
CA ILE A 377 -11.77 -7.58 -8.32
C ILE A 377 -10.80 -7.63 -9.49
N ARG A 378 -11.35 -7.82 -10.68
CA ARG A 378 -10.63 -7.83 -11.94
C ARG A 378 -10.80 -6.51 -12.67
N GLY A 379 -9.85 -6.19 -13.53
CA GLY A 379 -9.90 -5.01 -14.38
C GLY A 379 -8.61 -4.86 -15.17
N SER A 380 -8.73 -4.49 -16.45
CA SER A 380 -7.60 -4.27 -17.32
C SER A 380 -7.91 -3.20 -18.36
N ARG A 381 -6.89 -2.50 -18.81
CA ARG A 381 -7.01 -1.54 -19.93
C ARG A 381 -7.65 -2.15 -21.16
N GLY A 382 -7.21 -3.35 -21.48
CA GLY A 382 -7.73 -4.12 -22.59
C GLY A 382 -7.69 -3.39 -23.94
N GLY A 383 -8.53 -3.82 -24.86
CA GLY A 383 -8.63 -3.21 -26.18
C GLY A 383 -9.20 -1.80 -26.21
N ALA A 384 -9.91 -1.38 -25.17
CA ALA A 384 -10.44 -0.01 -25.04
C ALA A 384 -9.35 1.00 -24.63
N ASN A 385 -8.20 0.52 -24.16
CA ASN A 385 -7.07 1.33 -23.70
C ASN A 385 -7.48 2.44 -22.71
N THR A 386 -8.35 2.09 -21.76
CA THR A 386 -8.85 3.03 -20.74
C THR A 386 -8.44 2.62 -19.34
N ASP A 387 -7.85 3.55 -18.58
CA ASP A 387 -7.45 3.32 -17.18
C ASP A 387 -8.66 3.19 -16.25
N ALA A 388 -9.83 3.70 -16.64
CA ALA A 388 -11.07 3.54 -15.89
C ALA A 388 -11.39 2.06 -15.60
N ASN A 389 -11.02 1.15 -16.50
CA ASN A 389 -11.19 -0.29 -16.32
C ASN A 389 -10.32 -0.89 -15.21
N ARG A 390 -9.29 -0.19 -14.74
CA ARG A 390 -8.42 -0.59 -13.62
C ARG A 390 -8.93 -0.10 -12.28
N ARG A 391 -9.88 0.87 -12.32
CA ARG A 391 -10.37 1.66 -11.19
C ARG A 391 -11.88 1.44 -10.96
N LEU A 392 -12.36 0.22 -11.24
CA LEU A 392 -13.77 -0.15 -11.11
C LEU A 392 -14.27 -0.03 -9.67
N ALA A 393 -15.58 0.17 -9.53
CA ALA A 393 -16.24 0.30 -8.24
C ALA A 393 -16.01 -0.91 -7.33
N MET A 394 -15.87 -0.64 -6.02
CA MET A 394 -15.85 -1.68 -5.00
C MET A 394 -17.17 -2.43 -4.95
N LEU A 395 -17.13 -3.75 -4.80
CA LEU A 395 -18.31 -4.60 -4.81
C LEU A 395 -18.75 -4.89 -3.37
N TRP A 396 -19.49 -3.96 -2.75
CA TRP A 396 -19.90 -4.09 -1.34
C TRP A 396 -20.97 -5.16 -1.12
N GLY A 397 -21.97 -5.25 -2.01
CA GLY A 397 -23.07 -6.22 -1.92
C GLY A 397 -24.18 -5.83 -0.95
N ASP A 398 -24.26 -4.54 -0.63
CA ASP A 398 -25.31 -3.92 0.18
C ASP A 398 -25.96 -2.75 -0.58
N ASP A 399 -26.55 -1.80 0.13
CA ASP A 399 -27.24 -0.64 -0.45
C ASP A 399 -26.29 0.47 -0.96
N ASP A 400 -24.98 0.26 -1.00
CA ASP A 400 -24.01 1.21 -1.56
C ASP A 400 -24.24 1.38 -3.07
N LEU A 401 -24.42 2.62 -3.50
CA LEU A 401 -24.76 2.98 -4.89
C LEU A 401 -23.54 3.33 -5.75
N ILE A 402 -22.34 3.03 -5.26
CA ILE A 402 -21.08 3.28 -5.98
C ILE A 402 -21.12 2.69 -7.40
N ARG A 403 -20.59 3.43 -8.38
CA ARG A 403 -20.56 3.04 -9.79
C ARG A 403 -19.15 3.05 -10.34
N ASP A 404 -18.98 2.27 -11.41
CA ASP A 404 -17.75 2.32 -12.19
C ASP A 404 -17.46 3.72 -12.70
N PRO A 405 -16.19 4.16 -12.73
CA PRO A 405 -15.83 5.50 -13.18
C PRO A 405 -16.20 5.74 -14.64
N VAL A 406 -16.41 7.00 -14.96
CA VAL A 406 -16.73 7.44 -16.33
C VAL A 406 -15.66 6.94 -17.31
N GLY A 407 -16.10 6.37 -18.44
CA GLY A 407 -15.22 5.81 -19.45
C GLY A 407 -14.86 4.34 -19.25
N SER A 408 -15.33 3.71 -18.19
CA SER A 408 -15.17 2.28 -18.00
C SER A 408 -15.93 1.48 -19.07
N THR A 409 -15.31 0.42 -19.55
CA THR A 409 -15.84 -0.48 -20.58
C THR A 409 -15.57 -1.93 -20.24
N TYR A 410 -15.17 -2.21 -19.01
CA TYR A 410 -14.83 -3.58 -18.57
C TYR A 410 -16.08 -4.46 -18.58
N PRO A 411 -16.05 -5.63 -19.26
CA PRO A 411 -17.25 -6.45 -19.37
C PRO A 411 -17.60 -7.09 -18.02
N GLN A 412 -18.83 -6.86 -17.54
CA GLN A 412 -19.33 -7.42 -16.27
C GLN A 412 -19.19 -8.96 -16.18
N LYS A 413 -19.36 -9.67 -17.30
CA LYS A 413 -19.18 -11.13 -17.35
C LYS A 413 -17.76 -11.61 -17.00
N ASN A 414 -16.78 -10.71 -17.01
CA ASN A 414 -15.39 -11.01 -16.67
C ASN A 414 -15.08 -10.67 -15.20
N GLN A 415 -16.00 -9.97 -14.53
CA GLN A 415 -15.86 -9.60 -13.12
C GLN A 415 -16.19 -10.78 -12.22
N ILE A 416 -15.72 -10.74 -10.98
CA ILE A 416 -16.18 -11.65 -9.93
C ILE A 416 -17.67 -11.38 -9.63
N THR A 417 -18.34 -12.38 -9.10
CA THR A 417 -19.76 -12.28 -8.74
C THR A 417 -19.97 -12.19 -7.23
N THR A 418 -18.95 -12.53 -6.43
CA THR A 418 -18.97 -12.43 -4.97
C THR A 418 -18.61 -11.01 -4.52
N THR A 419 -19.34 -10.54 -3.54
CA THR A 419 -19.19 -9.19 -2.97
C THR A 419 -18.41 -9.23 -1.64
N VAL A 420 -18.13 -8.07 -1.05
CA VAL A 420 -17.59 -7.99 0.32
C VAL A 420 -18.52 -8.68 1.31
N ALA A 421 -19.84 -8.41 1.23
CA ALA A 421 -20.83 -9.02 2.12
C ALA A 421 -20.82 -10.54 2.00
N ASP A 422 -20.83 -11.09 0.78
CA ASP A 422 -20.76 -12.54 0.56
C ASP A 422 -19.48 -13.15 1.14
N GLN A 423 -18.33 -12.47 0.92
CA GLN A 423 -17.03 -12.99 1.34
C GLN A 423 -16.78 -12.87 2.85
N LEU A 424 -17.43 -11.94 3.54
CA LEU A 424 -17.38 -11.88 5.01
C LEU A 424 -18.10 -13.05 5.66
N GLU A 425 -19.13 -13.60 5.02
CA GLU A 425 -19.88 -14.76 5.50
C GLU A 425 -19.18 -16.11 5.20
N ASP A 426 -18.32 -16.16 4.17
CA ASP A 426 -17.59 -17.37 3.80
C ASP A 426 -16.18 -17.39 4.43
N GLU A 427 -15.99 -18.26 5.42
CA GLU A 427 -14.70 -18.43 6.11
C GLU A 427 -13.52 -18.83 5.19
N ASN A 428 -13.82 -19.37 4.02
CA ASN A 428 -12.82 -19.80 3.02
C ASN A 428 -12.59 -18.77 1.92
N SER A 429 -13.29 -17.64 1.94
CA SER A 429 -13.19 -16.58 0.94
C SER A 429 -11.79 -15.97 0.87
N LEU A 430 -11.52 -15.29 -0.23
CA LEU A 430 -10.27 -14.57 -0.40
C LEU A 430 -10.14 -13.42 0.62
N LEU A 431 -11.23 -12.70 0.91
CA LEU A 431 -11.25 -11.63 1.91
C LEU A 431 -10.86 -12.15 3.31
N ARG A 432 -11.49 -13.24 3.75
CA ARG A 432 -11.18 -13.87 5.06
C ARG A 432 -9.74 -14.37 5.09
N TYR A 433 -9.22 -14.81 3.95
CA TYR A 433 -7.83 -15.20 3.81
C TYR A 433 -6.89 -14.00 4.01
N TYR A 434 -7.19 -12.84 3.40
CA TYR A 434 -6.41 -11.60 3.62
C TYR A 434 -6.46 -11.14 5.07
N CYS A 435 -7.63 -11.14 5.71
CA CYS A 435 -7.75 -10.81 7.14
C CYS A 435 -6.85 -11.70 8.00
N LYS A 436 -6.90 -13.03 7.79
CA LYS A 436 -6.06 -13.99 8.51
C LYS A 436 -4.57 -13.75 8.24
N LEU A 437 -4.19 -13.50 7.00
CA LEU A 437 -2.79 -13.27 6.62
C LEU A 437 -2.23 -11.98 7.25
N LEU A 438 -3.04 -10.93 7.29
CA LEU A 438 -2.67 -9.67 7.95
C LEU A 438 -2.58 -9.84 9.47
N THR A 439 -3.47 -10.59 10.09
CA THR A 439 -3.36 -10.98 11.51
C THR A 439 -2.03 -11.67 11.79
N ILE A 440 -1.60 -12.63 10.94
CA ILE A 440 -0.31 -13.32 11.06
C ILE A 440 0.83 -12.30 10.95
N ARG A 441 0.80 -11.43 9.94
CA ARG A 441 1.83 -10.38 9.78
C ARG A 441 1.96 -9.48 11.02
N HIS A 442 0.84 -9.09 11.63
CA HIS A 442 0.82 -8.25 12.83
C HIS A 442 1.34 -8.99 14.06
N LYS A 443 1.03 -10.28 14.17
CA LYS A 443 1.48 -11.12 15.29
C LYS A 443 3.00 -11.33 15.32
N TYR A 444 3.65 -11.26 14.15
CA TYR A 444 5.10 -11.45 14.02
C TYR A 444 5.80 -10.20 13.45
N PRO A 445 6.14 -9.21 14.30
CA PRO A 445 6.78 -7.96 13.86
C PRO A 445 8.08 -8.15 13.08
N ALA A 446 8.79 -9.27 13.32
CA ALA A 446 9.98 -9.67 12.59
C ALA A 446 9.75 -9.70 11.06
N ILE A 447 8.54 -10.06 10.61
CA ILE A 447 8.20 -10.12 9.17
C ILE A 447 8.38 -8.74 8.50
N ALA A 448 7.97 -7.67 9.17
CA ALA A 448 8.09 -6.33 8.61
C ALA A 448 9.49 -5.73 8.77
N ARG A 449 10.17 -6.00 9.91
CA ARG A 449 11.31 -5.24 10.43
C ARG A 449 12.63 -5.97 10.39
N GLY A 450 12.59 -7.32 10.28
CA GLY A 450 13.76 -8.16 10.45
C GLY A 450 14.74 -8.11 9.28
N GLU A 451 15.93 -8.58 9.53
CA GLU A 451 16.96 -8.81 8.53
C GLU A 451 16.77 -10.19 7.89
N TYR A 452 16.69 -10.23 6.60
CA TYR A 452 16.31 -11.39 5.81
C TYR A 452 17.50 -12.10 5.21
N THR A 453 17.57 -13.43 5.41
CA THR A 453 18.49 -14.33 4.70
C THR A 453 17.68 -15.35 3.90
N ALA A 454 17.97 -15.47 2.60
CA ALA A 454 17.26 -16.40 1.72
C ALA A 454 17.55 -17.86 2.08
N LEU A 455 16.49 -18.66 2.14
CA LEU A 455 16.53 -20.11 2.31
C LEU A 455 15.95 -20.79 1.08
N SER A 456 16.56 -21.90 0.65
CA SER A 456 16.07 -22.66 -0.50
C SER A 456 16.36 -24.15 -0.32
N SER A 457 15.37 -24.97 -0.68
CA SER A 457 15.49 -26.43 -0.76
C SER A 457 14.88 -26.92 -2.08
N GLY A 458 15.34 -26.34 -3.20
CA GLY A 458 14.88 -26.67 -4.54
C GLY A 458 14.09 -25.55 -5.23
N LYS A 459 13.43 -25.91 -6.34
CA LYS A 459 12.75 -24.94 -7.21
C LYS A 459 11.53 -24.28 -6.55
N ASN A 460 10.75 -25.06 -5.82
CA ASN A 460 9.42 -24.69 -5.35
C ASN A 460 9.30 -24.66 -3.83
N PHE A 461 10.37 -24.95 -3.09
CA PHE A 461 10.42 -24.85 -1.63
C PHE A 461 11.54 -23.90 -1.21
N GLY A 462 11.20 -22.84 -0.48
CA GLY A 462 12.16 -21.86 0.02
C GLY A 462 11.46 -20.74 0.77
N GLY A 463 12.24 -19.78 1.22
CA GLY A 463 11.74 -18.67 2.03
C GLY A 463 12.87 -17.88 2.66
N PHE A 464 12.71 -17.53 3.92
CA PHE A 464 13.64 -16.66 4.63
C PHE A 464 13.87 -17.13 6.06
N SER A 465 15.11 -17.00 6.55
CA SER A 465 15.43 -16.82 7.94
C SER A 465 15.40 -15.32 8.24
N ILE A 466 14.74 -14.92 9.30
CA ILE A 466 14.50 -13.52 9.65
C ILE A 466 15.01 -13.30 11.07
N GLN A 467 15.96 -12.37 11.24
CA GLN A 467 16.49 -11.97 12.54
C GLN A 467 15.87 -10.63 12.97
N TYR A 468 15.33 -10.59 14.17
CA TYR A 468 14.76 -9.38 14.76
C TYR A 468 14.84 -9.43 16.28
N GLU A 469 15.39 -8.39 16.92
CA GLU A 469 15.49 -8.25 18.39
C GLU A 469 16.09 -9.47 19.11
N GLY A 470 17.07 -10.12 18.47
CA GLY A 470 17.77 -11.28 19.03
C GLY A 470 17.05 -12.62 18.84
N GLU A 471 15.87 -12.61 18.23
CA GLU A 471 15.13 -13.81 17.85
C GLU A 471 15.27 -14.12 16.35
N THR A 472 15.11 -15.39 16.02
CA THR A 472 15.09 -15.85 14.62
C THR A 472 13.81 -16.63 14.35
N ILE A 473 13.09 -16.24 13.31
CA ILE A 473 11.98 -17.01 12.76
C ILE A 473 12.26 -17.38 11.30
N GLY A 474 11.61 -18.44 10.83
CA GLY A 474 11.59 -18.78 9.41
C GLY A 474 10.23 -18.47 8.80
N VAL A 475 10.19 -17.91 7.58
CA VAL A 475 9.00 -17.86 6.73
C VAL A 475 9.28 -18.67 5.49
N LEU A 476 8.64 -19.81 5.35
CA LEU A 476 8.88 -20.76 4.27
C LEU A 476 7.64 -20.94 3.41
N HIS A 477 7.84 -21.16 2.12
CA HIS A 477 6.78 -21.28 1.13
C HIS A 477 6.95 -22.56 0.30
N ASN A 478 5.86 -23.26 0.08
CA ASN A 478 5.69 -24.21 -1.00
C ASN A 478 4.76 -23.57 -2.05
N ASN A 479 5.30 -23.17 -3.18
CA ASN A 479 4.53 -22.53 -4.26
C ASN A 479 4.12 -23.51 -5.36
N SER A 480 4.30 -24.82 -5.15
CA SER A 480 3.88 -25.87 -6.10
C SER A 480 2.43 -26.32 -5.85
N GLY A 481 1.90 -27.11 -6.77
CA GLY A 481 0.62 -27.80 -6.63
C GLY A 481 0.69 -29.13 -5.87
N GLU A 482 1.85 -29.51 -5.33
CA GLU A 482 2.10 -30.79 -4.66
C GLU A 482 2.57 -30.55 -3.21
N GLU A 483 2.41 -31.57 -2.36
CA GLU A 483 3.02 -31.56 -1.04
C GLU A 483 4.54 -31.75 -1.19
N LEU A 484 5.31 -30.93 -0.48
CA LEU A 484 6.78 -30.99 -0.48
C LEU A 484 7.30 -31.16 0.95
N SER A 485 8.45 -31.82 1.07
CA SER A 485 9.14 -31.99 2.34
C SER A 485 10.55 -31.38 2.30
N CYS A 486 11.00 -30.88 3.45
CA CYS A 486 12.32 -30.32 3.62
C CYS A 486 12.84 -30.64 5.03
N ASP A 487 14.05 -31.16 5.13
CA ASP A 487 14.73 -31.27 6.41
C ASP A 487 15.23 -29.88 6.83
N LEU A 488 14.60 -29.31 7.87
CA LEU A 488 14.92 -27.96 8.38
C LEU A 488 16.37 -27.88 8.88
N SER A 489 16.96 -28.99 9.34
CA SER A 489 18.36 -29.03 9.77
C SER A 489 19.35 -28.82 8.62
N SER A 490 18.92 -29.04 7.39
CA SER A 490 19.72 -28.80 6.19
C SER A 490 19.73 -27.34 5.73
N LEU A 491 18.83 -26.50 6.27
CA LEU A 491 18.73 -25.08 5.93
C LEU A 491 19.74 -24.25 6.74
N SER A 492 20.62 -23.56 6.06
CA SER A 492 21.62 -22.71 6.69
C SER A 492 21.02 -21.38 7.14
N GLY A 493 20.44 -21.27 8.31
CA GLY A 493 19.87 -19.98 8.73
C GLY A 493 19.07 -20.00 10.02
N GLY A 494 18.92 -21.17 10.64
CA GLY A 494 18.26 -21.33 11.92
C GLY A 494 17.97 -22.79 12.24
N ASN A 495 17.93 -23.11 13.51
CA ASN A 495 17.52 -24.44 14.00
C ASN A 495 16.02 -24.38 14.29
N PHE A 496 15.20 -24.46 13.26
CA PHE A 496 13.75 -24.40 13.41
C PHE A 496 13.21 -25.75 13.91
N THR A 497 12.46 -25.73 15.01
CA THR A 497 11.96 -26.92 15.68
C THR A 497 10.45 -26.91 15.92
N GLN A 498 9.80 -25.80 15.61
CA GLN A 498 8.37 -25.61 15.89
C GLN A 498 7.68 -24.86 14.73
N ILE A 499 6.47 -25.30 14.40
CA ILE A 499 5.55 -24.52 13.57
C ILE A 499 4.80 -23.56 14.48
N LEU A 500 4.86 -22.25 14.16
CA LEU A 500 4.12 -21.20 14.86
C LEU A 500 2.75 -20.97 14.22
N GLU A 501 2.73 -20.81 12.90
CA GLU A 501 1.52 -20.56 12.10
C GLU A 501 1.71 -21.12 10.69
N TYR A 502 0.60 -21.40 10.00
CA TYR A 502 0.63 -21.63 8.56
C TYR A 502 -0.64 -21.09 7.91
N ILE A 503 -0.52 -20.78 6.61
CA ILE A 503 -1.62 -20.27 5.80
C ILE A 503 -1.43 -20.69 4.33
N GLY A 504 -2.48 -21.18 3.71
CA GLY A 504 -2.45 -21.65 2.33
C GLY A 504 -3.56 -22.61 2.00
N VAL A 505 -3.39 -23.32 0.89
CA VAL A 505 -4.32 -24.35 0.40
C VAL A 505 -4.12 -25.67 1.13
N GLY A 506 -2.87 -26.02 1.43
CA GLY A 506 -2.50 -27.24 2.14
C GLY A 506 -2.29 -27.03 3.63
N ALA A 507 -1.92 -28.11 4.32
CA ALA A 507 -1.54 -28.09 5.72
C ALA A 507 -0.03 -28.07 5.89
N ALA A 508 0.44 -27.72 7.10
CA ALA A 508 1.85 -27.85 7.50
C ALA A 508 1.96 -28.82 8.69
N ARG A 509 2.95 -29.68 8.68
CA ARG A 509 3.28 -30.57 9.81
C ARG A 509 4.78 -30.80 9.91
N LEU A 510 5.23 -31.07 11.11
CA LEU A 510 6.64 -31.33 11.41
C LEU A 510 6.79 -32.78 11.90
N GLU A 511 7.63 -33.57 11.23
CA GLU A 511 7.97 -34.95 11.59
C GLU A 511 9.47 -35.03 11.93
N GLY A 512 9.80 -34.97 13.21
CA GLY A 512 11.20 -34.76 13.64
C GLY A 512 11.72 -33.41 13.16
N THR A 513 12.77 -33.41 12.35
CA THR A 513 13.32 -32.20 11.70
C THR A 513 12.72 -31.95 10.29
N THR A 514 11.89 -32.85 9.79
CA THR A 514 11.32 -32.75 8.44
C THR A 514 10.02 -31.96 8.48
N LEU A 515 10.03 -30.79 7.88
CA LEU A 515 8.82 -30.00 7.59
C LEU A 515 8.15 -30.56 6.32
N ILE A 516 6.88 -30.86 6.45
CA ILE A 516 6.02 -31.27 5.32
C ILE A 516 5.01 -30.15 5.10
N LEU A 517 5.02 -29.56 3.92
CA LEU A 517 4.23 -28.40 3.58
C LEU A 517 3.35 -28.71 2.37
N GLY A 518 2.05 -28.61 2.56
CA GLY A 518 1.06 -28.86 1.51
C GLY A 518 1.15 -27.87 0.36
N PRO A 519 0.40 -28.08 -0.75
CA PRO A 519 0.46 -27.25 -1.92
C PRO A 519 0.09 -25.78 -1.61
N GLN A 520 0.79 -24.86 -2.26
CA GLN A 520 0.53 -23.41 -2.19
C GLN A 520 0.27 -22.92 -0.74
N THR A 521 1.20 -23.25 0.14
CA THR A 521 1.12 -22.97 1.57
C THR A 521 2.40 -22.29 2.05
N SER A 522 2.23 -21.35 2.97
CA SER A 522 3.31 -20.68 3.68
C SER A 522 3.26 -21.03 5.16
N VAL A 523 4.41 -21.10 5.82
CA VAL A 523 4.54 -21.48 7.22
C VAL A 523 5.52 -20.55 7.92
N ILE A 524 5.22 -20.25 9.18
CA ILE A 524 6.14 -19.56 10.08
C ILE A 524 6.66 -20.58 11.09
N VAL A 525 7.97 -20.68 11.20
CA VAL A 525 8.67 -21.63 12.05
C VAL A 525 9.64 -20.91 13.01
N LYS A 526 9.88 -21.54 14.19
CA LYS A 526 10.86 -21.07 15.18
C LYS A 526 11.70 -22.23 15.71
#